data_4d99b9ad90c221849961af45f915c0eb
#
_entry.id   4d99b9ad90c221849961af45f915c0eb
#
_cell.length_a   1.000
_cell.length_b   1.000
_cell.length_c   1.000
_cell.angle_alpha   90.00
_cell.angle_beta   90.00
_cell.angle_gamma   90.00
#
_symmetry.space_group_name_H-M   'P 1'
#
loop_
_entity.id
_entity.type
_entity.pdbx_description
1 polymer ?
#
loop_
_entity_poly.entity_id
_entity_poly.type
_entity_poly.pdbx_seq_one_letter_code
_entity_poly.pdbx_strand_id
1 'polypeptide(L)'
;MFLVLAFIVTFFYLDCTAQEIITIEIDGSNLPDDIGTFSKGREIYLESCSKCHGYSGEGLYGPELVGRSSLDEKNISKTIGNFWPYAPKIFDYIKRAKRNDNEDFFSDSDVYSITAFLLNLNDLYAEEVIDKEKLSNIKMPNREGFLRDYK
;
A
#
# COMPACT_ATOMS: atom_id res chain seq x y z
N MET A 1 35.19 35.71 48.82
CA MET A 1 35.56 34.74 47.78
C MET A 1 34.29 34.00 47.40
N PHE A 2 33.55 34.55 46.40
CA PHE A 2 32.26 34.02 46.00
C PHE A 2 32.47 33.01 44.86
N LEU A 3 32.09 31.76 45.11
CA LEU A 3 32.05 30.70 44.08
C LEU A 3 30.78 30.87 43.28
N VAL A 4 30.93 31.25 41.98
CA VAL A 4 29.85 31.25 41.00
C VAL A 4 29.73 29.84 40.45
N LEU A 5 28.67 29.11 40.85
CA LEU A 5 28.31 27.83 40.25
C LEU A 5 27.60 28.13 38.92
N ALA A 6 28.29 27.91 37.82
CA ALA A 6 27.69 27.96 36.51
C ALA A 6 26.86 26.67 36.27
N PHE A 7 25.53 26.77 36.29
CA PHE A 7 24.63 25.73 35.84
C PHE A 7 24.66 25.70 34.32
N ILE A 8 25.33 24.68 33.75
CA ILE A 8 25.24 24.35 32.34
C ILE A 8 23.93 23.60 32.15
N VAL A 9 22.91 24.33 31.73
CA VAL A 9 21.66 23.71 31.25
C VAL A 9 21.91 23.20 29.83
N THR A 10 22.26 21.94 29.69
CA THR A 10 22.25 21.26 28.40
C THR A 10 20.82 21.08 27.98
N PHE A 11 20.36 21.94 27.07
CA PHE A 11 19.13 21.70 26.32
C PHE A 11 19.33 20.47 25.42
N PHE A 12 18.83 19.32 25.85
CA PHE A 12 18.56 18.23 24.95
C PHE A 12 17.42 18.68 24.01
N TYR A 13 17.78 19.15 22.83
CA TYR A 13 16.82 19.22 21.73
C TYR A 13 16.41 17.78 21.41
N LEU A 14 15.20 17.39 21.84
CA LEU A 14 14.54 16.23 21.27
C LEU A 14 14.27 16.60 19.82
N ASP A 15 15.14 16.17 18.91
CA ASP A 15 14.84 16.13 17.49
C ASP A 15 13.68 15.13 17.31
N CYS A 16 12.47 15.66 17.45
CA CYS A 16 11.27 14.97 16.94
C CYS A 16 11.36 15.05 15.41
N THR A 17 12.16 14.19 14.80
CA THR A 17 12.15 14.00 13.38
C THR A 17 10.78 13.43 13.03
N ALA A 18 9.85 14.30 12.65
CA ALA A 18 8.62 13.89 12.02
C ALA A 18 9.02 13.08 10.77
N GLN A 19 8.85 11.78 10.84
CA GLN A 19 9.14 10.90 9.72
C GLN A 19 8.19 11.28 8.59
N GLU A 20 8.72 11.91 7.56
CA GLU A 20 7.95 12.39 6.43
C GLU A 20 7.26 11.18 5.77
N ILE A 21 5.93 11.20 5.73
CA ILE A 21 5.16 10.14 5.07
C ILE A 21 5.29 10.37 3.58
N ILE A 22 6.24 9.68 2.94
CA ILE A 22 6.40 9.71 1.49
C ILE A 22 5.19 9.00 0.88
N THR A 23 4.35 9.77 0.19
CA THR A 23 3.21 9.25 -0.56
C THR A 23 3.67 8.87 -1.96
N ILE A 24 3.33 7.68 -2.43
CA ILE A 24 3.64 7.27 -3.81
C ILE A 24 2.79 8.06 -4.81
N GLU A 25 3.42 8.58 -5.85
CA GLU A 25 2.74 9.30 -6.92
C GLU A 25 1.84 8.37 -7.74
N ILE A 26 0.83 8.94 -8.40
CA ILE A 26 -0.15 8.16 -9.18
C ILE A 26 0.46 7.47 -10.40
N ASP A 27 1.51 8.05 -10.96
CA ASP A 27 2.28 7.50 -12.08
C ASP A 27 3.38 6.52 -11.64
N GLY A 28 3.57 6.35 -10.33
CA GLY A 28 4.60 5.48 -9.76
C GLY A 28 6.03 6.05 -9.89
N SER A 29 6.22 7.33 -10.25
CA SER A 29 7.55 7.92 -10.50
C SER A 29 8.49 7.83 -9.31
N ASN A 30 7.96 7.88 -8.09
CA ASN A 30 8.72 7.78 -6.84
C ASN A 30 8.57 6.42 -6.11
N LEU A 31 8.10 5.38 -6.80
CA LEU A 31 8.17 4.01 -6.26
C LEU A 31 9.64 3.64 -5.98
N PRO A 32 9.91 2.90 -4.89
CA PRO A 32 11.27 2.43 -4.60
C PRO A 32 11.77 1.47 -5.68
N ASP A 33 13.09 1.49 -5.91
CA ASP A 33 13.73 0.56 -6.83
C ASP A 33 13.93 -0.80 -6.15
N ASP A 34 12.89 -1.62 -6.19
CA ASP A 34 12.88 -2.97 -5.63
C ASP A 34 12.00 -3.87 -6.49
N ILE A 35 12.02 -5.16 -6.20
CA ILE A 35 11.23 -6.17 -6.91
C ILE A 35 10.46 -7.04 -5.92
N GLY A 36 9.26 -7.47 -6.33
CA GLY A 36 8.48 -8.47 -5.62
C GLY A 36 8.13 -9.66 -6.48
N THR A 37 7.59 -10.71 -5.86
CA THR A 37 7.12 -11.90 -6.57
C THR A 37 5.71 -12.27 -6.12
N PHE A 38 4.93 -12.80 -7.07
CA PHE A 38 3.60 -13.33 -6.78
C PHE A 38 3.65 -14.42 -5.69
N SER A 39 4.59 -15.37 -5.81
CA SER A 39 4.72 -16.47 -4.86
C SER A 39 4.97 -15.99 -3.44
N LYS A 40 5.88 -15.01 -3.25
CA LYS A 40 6.14 -14.41 -1.95
C LYS A 40 4.95 -13.62 -1.43
N GLY A 41 4.29 -12.87 -2.31
CA GLY A 41 3.08 -12.11 -1.97
C GLY A 41 1.95 -13.00 -1.46
N ARG A 42 1.77 -14.17 -2.08
CA ARG A 42 0.82 -15.19 -1.62
C ARG A 42 1.13 -15.69 -0.22
N GLU A 43 2.39 -16.00 0.08
CA GLU A 43 2.82 -16.44 1.42
C GLU A 43 2.50 -15.37 2.47
N ILE A 44 2.93 -14.13 2.25
CA ILE A 44 2.71 -13.02 3.18
C ILE A 44 1.21 -12.74 3.35
N TYR A 45 0.44 -12.78 2.26
CA TYR A 45 -1.00 -12.55 2.32
C TYR A 45 -1.70 -13.61 3.18
N LEU A 46 -1.37 -14.87 2.99
CA LEU A 46 -1.97 -15.97 3.76
C LEU A 46 -1.64 -15.87 5.25
N GLU A 47 -0.44 -15.43 5.58
CA GLU A 47 0.00 -15.26 6.96
C GLU A 47 -0.60 -14.03 7.65
N SER A 48 -0.59 -12.88 6.96
CA SER A 48 -0.84 -11.58 7.59
C SER A 48 -2.16 -10.92 7.23
N CYS A 49 -2.83 -11.32 6.13
CA CYS A 49 -4.02 -10.64 5.61
C CYS A 49 -5.27 -11.53 5.57
N SER A 50 -5.11 -12.82 5.29
CA SER A 50 -6.21 -13.74 5.02
C SER A 50 -7.19 -13.90 6.18
N LYS A 51 -6.72 -13.78 7.42
CA LYS A 51 -7.58 -13.86 8.62
C LYS A 51 -8.70 -12.82 8.63
N CYS A 52 -8.44 -11.65 8.04
CA CYS A 52 -9.43 -10.56 7.96
C CYS A 52 -10.07 -10.49 6.57
N HIS A 53 -9.31 -10.68 5.50
CA HIS A 53 -9.78 -10.45 4.14
C HIS A 53 -10.23 -11.71 3.38
N GLY A 54 -10.12 -12.89 4.02
CA GLY A 54 -10.42 -14.18 3.38
C GLY A 54 -9.23 -14.72 2.58
N TYR A 55 -9.27 -16.01 2.26
CA TYR A 55 -8.17 -16.68 1.56
C TYR A 55 -8.03 -16.25 0.10
N SER A 56 -9.13 -15.83 -0.52
CA SER A 56 -9.21 -15.34 -1.90
C SER A 56 -9.59 -13.85 -1.97
N GLY A 57 -9.50 -13.12 -0.88
CA GLY A 57 -9.86 -11.70 -0.83
C GLY A 57 -11.37 -11.44 -0.80
N GLU A 58 -12.17 -12.44 -0.45
CA GLU A 58 -13.63 -12.41 -0.41
C GLU A 58 -14.22 -11.57 0.73
N GLY A 59 -13.38 -11.16 1.69
CA GLY A 59 -13.81 -10.44 2.88
C GLY A 59 -14.32 -11.38 3.98
N LEU A 60 -13.95 -11.10 5.23
CA LEU A 60 -14.46 -11.77 6.43
C LEU A 60 -14.73 -10.72 7.52
N TYR A 61 -13.72 -10.43 8.37
CA TYR A 61 -13.75 -9.33 9.34
C TYR A 61 -13.32 -8.00 8.72
N GLY A 62 -12.50 -8.08 7.67
CA GLY A 62 -12.09 -6.97 6.83
C GLY A 62 -12.90 -6.90 5.54
N PRO A 63 -12.81 -5.78 4.80
CA PRO A 63 -13.53 -5.62 3.53
C PRO A 63 -13.04 -6.59 2.46
N GLU A 64 -13.91 -6.83 1.47
CA GLU A 64 -13.56 -7.52 0.24
C GLU A 64 -12.42 -6.79 -0.50
N LEU A 65 -11.47 -7.55 -1.01
CA LEU A 65 -10.37 -7.04 -1.83
C LEU A 65 -10.51 -7.42 -3.30
N VAL A 66 -11.35 -8.43 -3.59
CA VAL A 66 -11.57 -8.97 -4.94
C VAL A 66 -12.98 -8.69 -5.38
N GLY A 67 -13.12 -8.10 -6.57
CA GLY A 67 -14.42 -7.84 -7.19
C GLY A 67 -14.27 -6.99 -8.44
N ARG A 68 -15.12 -7.26 -9.45
CA ARG A 68 -15.08 -6.61 -10.76
C ARG A 68 -16.43 -6.05 -11.20
N SER A 69 -17.45 -6.14 -10.34
CA SER A 69 -18.75 -5.56 -10.63
C SER A 69 -18.64 -4.06 -10.84
N SER A 70 -19.45 -3.53 -11.74
CA SER A 70 -19.49 -2.09 -11.99
C SER A 70 -19.90 -1.33 -10.74
N LEU A 71 -19.24 -0.23 -10.45
CA LEU A 71 -19.58 0.65 -9.33
C LEU A 71 -20.94 1.35 -9.51
N ASP A 72 -21.51 1.29 -10.72
CA ASP A 72 -22.86 1.83 -11.01
C ASP A 72 -23.97 0.92 -10.48
N GLU A 73 -23.65 -0.31 -10.11
CA GLU A 73 -24.59 -1.24 -9.50
C GLU A 73 -24.84 -0.90 -8.03
N LYS A 74 -26.06 -1.17 -7.54
CA LYS A 74 -26.40 -0.89 -6.14
C LYS A 74 -25.72 -1.88 -5.18
N ASN A 75 -25.21 -1.35 -4.08
CA ASN A 75 -24.59 -2.12 -2.97
C ASN A 75 -23.34 -2.90 -3.38
N ILE A 76 -22.56 -2.42 -4.34
CA ILE A 76 -21.28 -3.03 -4.72
C ILE A 76 -20.17 -2.58 -3.78
N SER A 77 -19.39 -3.54 -3.29
CA SER A 77 -18.20 -3.29 -2.51
C SER A 77 -17.11 -2.64 -3.36
N LYS A 78 -16.40 -1.67 -2.79
CA LYS A 78 -15.23 -1.05 -3.41
C LYS A 78 -14.01 -1.94 -3.19
N THR A 79 -13.53 -2.55 -4.24
CA THR A 79 -12.44 -3.52 -4.23
C THR A 79 -11.23 -3.03 -5.02
N ILE A 80 -10.15 -3.82 -5.03
CA ILE A 80 -8.99 -3.53 -5.87
C ILE A 80 -9.36 -3.58 -7.36
N GLY A 81 -10.20 -4.54 -7.75
CA GLY A 81 -10.52 -4.76 -9.17
C GLY A 81 -11.53 -3.78 -9.76
N ASN A 82 -12.31 -3.05 -8.94
CA ASN A 82 -13.33 -2.14 -9.49
C ASN A 82 -13.19 -0.68 -9.06
N PHE A 83 -12.49 -0.38 -7.96
CA PHE A 83 -12.46 0.98 -7.41
C PHE A 83 -11.12 1.72 -7.64
N TRP A 84 -9.99 1.04 -7.46
CA TRP A 84 -8.69 1.69 -7.52
C TRP A 84 -8.31 2.13 -8.94
N PRO A 85 -8.00 3.44 -9.17
CA PRO A 85 -7.70 3.97 -10.49
C PRO A 85 -6.25 3.75 -10.93
N TYR A 86 -5.33 3.56 -9.97
CA TYR A 86 -3.89 3.47 -10.22
C TYR A 86 -3.27 2.36 -9.37
N ALA A 87 -2.56 1.43 -9.99
CA ALA A 87 -1.91 0.32 -9.30
C ALA A 87 -0.82 0.78 -8.29
N PRO A 88 -0.01 1.82 -8.54
CA PRO A 88 0.94 2.36 -7.56
C PRO A 88 0.29 2.78 -6.23
N LYS A 89 -0.98 3.19 -6.24
CA LYS A 89 -1.69 3.56 -5.01
C LYS A 89 -2.06 2.36 -4.14
N ILE A 90 -2.10 1.15 -4.69
CA ILE A 90 -2.27 -0.08 -3.90
C ILE A 90 -1.00 -0.33 -3.09
N PHE A 91 0.17 -0.20 -3.72
CA PHE A 91 1.47 -0.25 -3.04
C PHE A 91 1.54 0.78 -1.90
N ASP A 92 1.23 2.04 -2.20
CA ASP A 92 1.20 3.15 -1.23
C ASP A 92 0.30 2.84 -0.02
N TYR A 93 -0.90 2.32 -0.27
CA TYR A 93 -1.84 1.96 0.78
C TYR A 93 -1.31 0.84 1.67
N ILE A 94 -0.78 -0.23 1.10
CA ILE A 94 -0.24 -1.37 1.85
C ILE A 94 0.96 -0.93 2.69
N LYS A 95 1.88 -0.14 2.12
CA LYS A 95 3.06 0.39 2.81
C LYS A 95 2.69 1.21 4.04
N ARG A 96 1.59 1.98 3.97
CA ARG A 96 1.13 2.83 5.06
C ARG A 96 0.16 2.15 6.02
N ALA A 97 -0.66 1.20 5.56
CA ALA A 97 -1.73 0.58 6.35
C ALA A 97 -1.22 -0.23 7.55
N LYS A 98 0.00 -0.73 7.51
CA LYS A 98 0.63 -1.56 8.57
C LYS A 98 1.54 -0.78 9.51
N ARG A 99 1.51 0.56 9.46
CA ARG A 99 2.42 1.43 10.25
C ARG A 99 2.03 1.63 11.71
N ASN A 100 0.92 1.09 12.17
CA ASN A 100 0.35 1.46 13.47
C ASN A 100 1.09 0.94 14.70
N ASP A 101 2.11 0.07 14.56
CA ASP A 101 2.79 -0.57 15.70
C ASP A 101 4.32 -0.53 15.63
N ASN A 102 4.92 0.64 15.40
CA ASN A 102 6.32 0.97 15.70
C ASN A 102 7.44 0.47 14.77
N GLU A 103 7.22 -0.32 13.72
CA GLU A 103 8.27 -0.66 12.76
C GLU A 103 7.70 -0.82 11.34
N ASP A 104 8.55 -0.57 10.32
CA ASP A 104 8.25 -0.93 8.93
C ASP A 104 8.08 -2.46 8.84
N PHE A 105 6.85 -2.92 9.03
CA PHE A 105 6.54 -4.35 9.11
C PHE A 105 6.84 -5.09 7.80
N PHE A 106 6.72 -4.40 6.67
CA PHE A 106 7.01 -4.93 5.33
C PHE A 106 8.11 -4.12 4.64
N SER A 107 9.12 -4.83 4.11
CA SER A 107 10.08 -4.25 3.18
C SER A 107 9.38 -3.79 1.89
N ASP A 108 10.04 -2.99 1.07
CA ASP A 108 9.50 -2.59 -0.23
C ASP A 108 9.26 -3.80 -1.14
N SER A 109 10.17 -4.77 -1.13
CA SER A 109 10.02 -6.06 -1.82
C SER A 109 8.79 -6.84 -1.36
N ASP A 110 8.50 -6.86 -0.05
CA ASP A 110 7.29 -7.51 0.48
C ASP A 110 6.03 -6.79 0.00
N VAL A 111 6.02 -5.45 -0.01
CA VAL A 111 4.88 -4.66 -0.48
C VAL A 111 4.64 -4.86 -1.97
N TYR A 112 5.70 -4.89 -2.80
CA TYR A 112 5.59 -5.27 -4.20
C TYR A 112 4.98 -6.66 -4.36
N SER A 113 5.46 -7.62 -3.57
CA SER A 113 5.00 -9.01 -3.62
C SER A 113 3.51 -9.13 -3.27
N ILE A 114 3.08 -8.51 -2.17
CA ILE A 114 1.66 -8.48 -1.76
C ILE A 114 0.82 -7.80 -2.86
N THR A 115 1.32 -6.70 -3.42
CA THR A 115 0.63 -5.98 -4.50
C THR A 115 0.46 -6.86 -5.73
N ALA A 116 1.50 -7.61 -6.15
CA ALA A 116 1.42 -8.55 -7.26
C ALA A 116 0.35 -9.62 -7.03
N PHE A 117 0.32 -10.20 -5.82
CA PHE A 117 -0.67 -11.21 -5.46
C PHE A 117 -2.10 -10.66 -5.50
N LEU A 118 -2.34 -9.48 -4.92
CA LEU A 118 -3.66 -8.85 -4.92
C LEU A 118 -4.13 -8.45 -6.32
N LEU A 119 -3.23 -7.98 -7.17
CA LEU A 119 -3.53 -7.69 -8.57
C LEU A 119 -3.86 -8.99 -9.34
N ASN A 120 -3.15 -10.08 -9.06
CA ASN A 120 -3.43 -11.39 -9.65
C ASN A 120 -4.80 -11.92 -9.23
N LEU A 121 -5.18 -11.82 -7.96
CA LEU A 121 -6.52 -12.24 -7.50
C LEU A 121 -7.65 -11.49 -8.23
N ASN A 122 -7.36 -10.30 -8.76
CA ASN A 122 -8.30 -9.49 -9.55
C ASN A 122 -8.10 -9.64 -11.07
N ASP A 123 -7.28 -10.59 -11.55
CA ASP A 123 -6.88 -10.82 -12.96
C ASP A 123 -6.33 -9.57 -13.66
N LEU A 124 -5.64 -8.72 -12.93
CA LEU A 124 -5.02 -7.49 -13.43
C LEU A 124 -3.53 -7.67 -13.71
N TYR A 125 -2.92 -8.74 -13.17
CA TYR A 125 -1.52 -9.05 -13.34
C TYR A 125 -1.28 -10.56 -13.23
N ALA A 126 -0.51 -11.15 -14.16
CA ALA A 126 -0.30 -12.60 -14.21
C ALA A 126 1.17 -13.03 -14.22
N GLU A 127 2.12 -12.09 -14.16
CA GLU A 127 3.54 -12.42 -14.14
C GLU A 127 4.01 -12.73 -12.72
N GLU A 128 5.07 -13.55 -12.60
CA GLU A 128 5.67 -13.91 -11.32
C GLU A 128 6.41 -12.73 -10.68
N VAL A 129 7.09 -11.89 -11.47
CA VAL A 129 7.95 -10.81 -10.97
C VAL A 129 7.37 -9.46 -11.32
N ILE A 130 7.23 -8.61 -10.29
CA ILE A 130 6.79 -7.21 -10.42
C ILE A 130 7.88 -6.27 -9.92
N ASP A 131 8.03 -5.16 -10.62
CA ASP A 131 8.91 -4.04 -10.30
C ASP A 131 8.18 -2.71 -10.50
N LYS A 132 8.89 -1.60 -10.31
CA LYS A 132 8.39 -0.24 -10.49
C LYS A 132 7.80 0.00 -11.88
N GLU A 133 8.49 -0.42 -12.94
CA GLU A 133 8.05 -0.19 -14.32
C GLU A 133 6.77 -0.97 -14.61
N LYS A 134 6.75 -2.24 -14.27
CA LYS A 134 5.57 -3.10 -14.47
C LYS A 134 4.37 -2.59 -13.68
N LEU A 135 4.56 -2.26 -12.39
CA LEU A 135 3.48 -1.76 -11.55
C LEU A 135 2.89 -0.44 -12.07
N SER A 136 3.75 0.48 -12.53
CA SER A 136 3.31 1.78 -13.08
C SER A 136 2.53 1.65 -14.38
N ASN A 137 2.78 0.59 -15.16
CA ASN A 137 2.14 0.35 -16.46
C ASN A 137 0.83 -0.43 -16.40
N ILE A 138 0.43 -0.92 -15.22
CA ILE A 138 -0.84 -1.66 -15.07
C ILE A 138 -2.03 -0.74 -15.31
N LYS A 139 -2.89 -1.15 -16.25
CA LYS A 139 -4.13 -0.42 -16.56
C LYS A 139 -5.25 -0.89 -15.65
N MET A 140 -5.57 -0.10 -14.65
CA MET A 140 -6.67 -0.37 -13.74
C MET A 140 -8.03 -0.11 -14.40
N PRO A 141 -9.06 -0.95 -14.14
CA PRO A 141 -10.39 -0.80 -14.76
C PRO A 141 -11.05 0.56 -14.49
N ASN A 142 -10.86 1.12 -13.30
CA ASN A 142 -11.45 2.41 -12.90
C ASN A 142 -10.56 3.63 -13.16
N ARG A 143 -9.57 3.52 -14.05
CA ARG A 143 -8.61 4.61 -14.33
C ARG A 143 -9.29 5.93 -14.70
N GLU A 144 -10.40 5.87 -15.42
CA GLU A 144 -11.16 7.03 -15.89
C GLU A 144 -12.37 7.37 -14.99
N GLY A 145 -12.67 6.52 -13.99
CA GLY A 145 -13.89 6.61 -13.20
C GLY A 145 -14.01 7.90 -12.40
N PHE A 146 -12.92 8.41 -11.84
CA PHE A 146 -12.90 9.64 -11.05
C PHE A 146 -12.84 10.93 -11.88
N LEU A 147 -12.63 10.84 -13.20
CA LEU A 147 -12.58 12.00 -14.08
C LEU A 147 -13.97 12.42 -14.59
N ARG A 148 -14.98 11.57 -14.43
CA ARG A 148 -16.33 11.79 -14.98
C ARG A 148 -17.17 12.76 -14.16
N ASP A 149 -16.86 12.94 -12.88
CA ASP A 149 -17.69 13.71 -11.94
C ASP A 149 -17.27 15.19 -11.83
N TYR A 150 -16.27 15.64 -12.59
CA TYR A 150 -15.78 17.02 -12.61
C TYR A 150 -16.21 17.81 -13.86
N LYS A 151 -17.40 17.51 -14.40
CA LYS A 151 -18.00 18.31 -15.48
C LYS A 151 -19.18 19.14 -14.99
#